data_465a44adc6bb2936351db22fafe3b299
#
_entry.id   465a44adc6bb2936351db22fafe3b299
#
_cell.length_a   1.000
_cell.length_b   1.000
_cell.length_c   1.000
_cell.angle_alpha   90.00
_cell.angle_beta   90.00
_cell.angle_gamma   90.00
#
_symmetry.space_group_name_H-M   'P 1'
#
loop_
_entity.id
_entity.type
_entity.pdbx_description
1 polymer ?
#
loop_
_entity_poly.entity_id
_entity_poly.type
_entity_poly.pdbx_seq_one_letter_code
_entity_poly.pdbx_strand_id
1 'polypeptide(L)'
;EIARVREFIRTSWDASVQYNPADSQTLIGLPRPYTVPSVSQTFQELYYWDTYFTNEGLVRDGRLDLAKNNTEDMLYLVDRYGYMPNGSRTWYLNRSQPPFLCMMVDRIFEQTEDTNWLAGAFTTLQKEYDFWMTQRITPVGLNRYSSSASDELKQEFVTTGGQRLNTDFRNRGLSDTEILRLGTHFAAEAESGWDFNPRFERRCADFCPVDLNANLYIYETLFARYALLLGDSKAAGTWRARAEKRRGLINRYCL
;
A
#
# COMPACT_ATOMS: atom_id res chain seq x y z
N GLU A 1 20.05 -15.77 21.98
CA GLU A 1 20.07 -15.08 20.66
C GLU A 1 18.74 -14.36 20.40
N ILE A 2 17.60 -15.05 20.43
CA ILE A 2 16.26 -14.44 20.22
C ILE A 2 15.99 -13.27 21.18
N ALA A 3 16.32 -13.38 22.47
CA ALA A 3 16.11 -12.33 23.46
C ALA A 3 16.92 -11.06 23.10
N ARG A 4 18.15 -11.20 22.59
CA ARG A 4 18.97 -10.08 22.14
C ARG A 4 18.40 -9.39 20.91
N VAL A 5 17.84 -10.16 19.96
CA VAL A 5 17.17 -9.62 18.77
C VAL A 5 15.93 -8.83 19.16
N ARG A 6 15.10 -9.38 20.04
CA ARG A 6 13.91 -8.69 20.56
C ARG A 6 14.26 -7.40 21.29
N GLU A 7 15.29 -7.43 22.12
CA GLU A 7 15.75 -6.23 22.84
C GLU A 7 16.26 -5.17 21.86
N PHE A 8 17.05 -5.56 20.86
CA PHE A 8 17.52 -4.65 19.81
C PHE A 8 16.34 -3.99 19.07
N ILE A 9 15.34 -4.78 18.65
CA ILE A 9 14.15 -4.23 17.99
C ILE A 9 13.47 -3.20 18.90
N ARG A 10 13.15 -3.59 20.13
CA ARG A 10 12.44 -2.73 21.09
C ARG A 10 13.16 -1.42 21.40
N THR A 11 14.47 -1.46 21.49
CA THR A 11 15.30 -0.26 21.77
C THR A 11 15.60 0.58 20.52
N SER A 12 15.30 0.06 19.31
CA SER A 12 15.56 0.76 18.06
C SER A 12 14.36 1.57 17.53
N TRP A 13 13.16 1.42 18.11
CA TRP A 13 11.97 2.12 17.62
C TRP A 13 12.15 3.63 17.55
N ASP A 14 12.69 4.26 18.59
CA ASP A 14 12.87 5.72 18.63
C ASP A 14 13.90 6.21 17.58
N ALA A 15 14.88 5.39 17.23
CA ALA A 15 15.84 5.71 16.17
C ALA A 15 15.22 5.67 14.76
N SER A 16 14.07 5.03 14.59
CA SER A 16 13.34 5.00 13.33
C SER A 16 12.34 6.16 13.16
N VAL A 17 12.15 7.00 14.19
CA VAL A 17 11.16 8.08 14.17
C VAL A 17 11.67 9.30 13.41
N GLN A 18 10.87 9.80 12.47
CA GLN A 18 11.07 11.05 11.74
C GLN A 18 9.89 12.00 11.98
N TYR A 19 10.14 13.29 11.76
CA TYR A 19 9.08 14.30 11.81
C TYR A 19 9.36 15.43 10.83
N ASN A 20 8.50 15.60 9.84
CA ASN A 20 8.54 16.72 8.89
C ASN A 20 7.10 17.19 8.61
N PRO A 21 6.62 18.20 9.35
CA PRO A 21 5.21 18.64 9.26
C PRO A 21 4.87 19.45 8.00
N ALA A 22 5.86 19.81 7.19
CA ALA A 22 5.67 20.62 5.98
C ALA A 22 6.35 19.97 4.78
N ASP A 23 5.80 20.20 3.58
CA ASP A 23 6.42 19.76 2.33
C ASP A 23 7.82 20.40 2.18
N SER A 24 8.83 19.58 1.82
CA SER A 24 10.20 20.01 1.60
C SER A 24 10.81 19.34 0.40
N GLN A 25 11.06 20.08 -0.66
CA GLN A 25 11.52 19.54 -1.95
C GLN A 25 10.56 18.45 -2.45
N THR A 26 11.01 17.20 -2.46
CA THR A 26 10.21 16.04 -2.86
C THR A 26 9.55 15.31 -1.70
N LEU A 27 9.95 15.60 -0.45
CA LEU A 27 9.37 15.00 0.74
C LEU A 27 8.02 15.66 1.07
N ILE A 28 6.99 14.85 1.16
CA ILE A 28 5.63 15.28 1.50
C ILE A 28 5.53 15.43 3.00
N GLY A 29 5.06 16.60 3.47
CA GLY A 29 4.83 16.88 4.88
C GLY A 29 3.76 16.00 5.49
N LEU A 30 4.01 15.51 6.70
CA LEU A 30 3.11 14.65 7.47
C LEU A 30 2.82 15.28 8.83
N PRO A 31 1.56 15.30 9.28
CA PRO A 31 1.16 16.02 10.50
C PRO A 31 1.69 15.39 11.80
N ARG A 32 2.11 14.12 11.78
CA ARG A 32 2.57 13.37 12.95
C ARG A 32 4.03 12.91 12.81
N PRO A 33 4.72 12.62 13.92
CA PRO A 33 5.94 11.81 13.88
C PRO A 33 5.62 10.40 13.37
N TYR A 34 6.41 9.90 12.43
CA TYR A 34 6.22 8.59 11.79
C TYR A 34 7.50 7.77 11.84
N THR A 35 7.36 6.45 11.67
CA THR A 35 8.51 5.55 11.60
C THR A 35 8.93 5.28 10.15
N VAL A 36 10.22 5.09 9.95
CA VAL A 36 10.83 4.71 8.67
C VAL A 36 11.34 3.27 8.73
N PRO A 37 11.39 2.53 7.59
CA PRO A 37 11.76 1.12 7.59
C PRO A 37 13.22 0.85 7.90
N SER A 38 14.08 1.86 7.93
CA SER A 38 15.50 1.72 8.20
C SER A 38 16.02 2.78 9.16
N VAL A 39 16.79 2.38 10.15
CA VAL A 39 17.53 3.30 11.06
C VAL A 39 18.81 3.85 10.41
N SER A 40 19.13 3.44 9.18
CA SER A 40 20.25 3.98 8.39
C SER A 40 19.83 5.24 7.63
N GLN A 41 20.71 5.79 6.78
CA GLN A 41 20.40 6.98 5.97
C GLN A 41 19.55 6.69 4.72
N THR A 42 19.20 5.43 4.47
CA THR A 42 18.36 5.00 3.35
C THR A 42 16.90 4.82 3.80
N PHE A 43 15.95 5.01 2.89
CA PHE A 43 14.51 4.82 3.14
C PHE A 43 13.98 5.67 4.31
N GLN A 44 14.20 6.98 4.23
CA GLN A 44 13.83 7.95 5.28
C GLN A 44 12.42 8.55 5.10
N GLU A 45 11.58 7.94 4.28
CA GLU A 45 10.19 8.29 4.05
C GLU A 45 9.24 7.33 4.77
N LEU A 46 7.99 7.74 4.95
CA LEU A 46 6.91 6.83 5.30
C LEU A 46 6.58 5.97 4.06
N TYR A 47 6.72 4.65 4.15
CA TYR A 47 6.37 3.70 3.10
C TYR A 47 5.09 2.95 3.44
N TYR A 48 4.27 2.63 2.45
CA TYR A 48 2.94 2.11 2.70
C TYR A 48 2.96 0.71 3.35
N TRP A 49 3.29 -0.33 2.60
CA TRP A 49 3.13 -1.70 3.12
C TRP A 49 4.15 -2.06 4.19
N ASP A 50 5.36 -1.48 4.16
CA ASP A 50 6.39 -1.65 5.20
C ASP A 50 5.86 -1.24 6.57
N THR A 51 5.12 -0.13 6.62
CA THR A 51 4.58 0.41 7.86
C THR A 51 3.52 -0.50 8.48
N TYR A 52 2.79 -1.30 7.70
CA TYR A 52 1.89 -2.30 8.26
C TYR A 52 2.63 -3.28 9.15
N PHE A 53 3.73 -3.85 8.66
CA PHE A 53 4.54 -4.80 9.44
C PHE A 53 5.23 -4.12 10.64
N THR A 54 5.66 -2.87 10.46
CA THR A 54 6.19 -2.03 11.55
C THR A 54 5.14 -1.80 12.63
N ASN A 55 3.91 -1.44 12.27
CA ASN A 55 2.81 -1.22 13.20
C ASN A 55 2.47 -2.47 14.02
N GLU A 56 2.50 -3.66 13.41
CA GLU A 56 2.33 -4.92 14.14
C GLU A 56 3.41 -5.11 15.22
N GLY A 57 4.65 -4.74 14.94
CA GLY A 57 5.75 -4.74 15.91
C GLY A 57 5.54 -3.71 17.01
N LEU A 58 5.21 -2.47 16.64
CA LEU A 58 4.96 -1.36 17.57
C LEU A 58 3.85 -1.67 18.57
N VAL A 59 2.70 -2.17 18.08
CA VAL A 59 1.58 -2.54 18.96
C VAL A 59 1.99 -3.63 19.96
N ARG A 60 2.75 -4.65 19.52
CA ARG A 60 3.25 -5.72 20.41
C ARG A 60 4.23 -5.23 21.45
N ASP A 61 5.02 -4.21 21.13
CA ASP A 61 5.98 -3.60 22.05
C ASP A 61 5.39 -2.45 22.90
N GLY A 62 4.06 -2.23 22.83
CA GLY A 62 3.35 -1.22 23.61
C GLY A 62 3.49 0.22 23.08
N ARG A 63 3.96 0.40 21.81
CA ARG A 63 4.12 1.69 21.14
C ARG A 63 2.91 2.00 20.25
N LEU A 64 1.71 1.90 20.85
CA LEU A 64 0.45 2.20 20.17
C LEU A 64 0.40 3.65 19.65
N ASP A 65 1.05 4.57 20.36
CA ASP A 65 1.21 5.98 19.98
C ASP A 65 1.81 6.14 18.58
N LEU A 66 2.94 5.47 18.32
CA LEU A 66 3.61 5.52 17.02
C LEU A 66 2.82 4.78 15.92
N ALA A 67 2.24 3.63 16.24
CA ALA A 67 1.42 2.89 15.28
C ALA A 67 0.17 3.70 14.86
N LYS A 68 -0.45 4.43 15.81
CA LYS A 68 -1.57 5.32 15.51
C LYS A 68 -1.13 6.51 14.67
N ASN A 69 0.00 7.15 15.00
CA ASN A 69 0.57 8.25 14.23
C ASN A 69 0.83 7.84 12.77
N ASN A 70 1.50 6.72 12.55
CA ASN A 70 1.74 6.18 11.20
C ASN A 70 0.42 5.99 10.42
N THR A 71 -0.59 5.44 11.08
CA THR A 71 -1.91 5.20 10.48
C THR A 71 -2.63 6.51 10.15
N GLU A 72 -2.59 7.49 11.05
CA GLU A 72 -3.20 8.82 10.84
C GLU A 72 -2.50 9.61 9.72
N ASP A 73 -1.18 9.49 9.58
CA ASP A 73 -0.43 10.09 8.48
C ASP A 73 -0.78 9.46 7.13
N MET A 74 -1.04 8.16 7.08
CA MET A 74 -1.53 7.50 5.87
C MET A 74 -2.97 7.91 5.53
N LEU A 75 -3.85 8.00 6.53
CA LEU A 75 -5.20 8.54 6.32
C LEU A 75 -5.14 9.98 5.78
N TYR A 76 -4.25 10.82 6.32
CA TYR A 76 -4.01 12.16 5.79
C TYR A 76 -3.57 12.14 4.32
N LEU A 77 -2.66 11.24 3.93
CA LEU A 77 -2.23 11.12 2.53
C LEU A 77 -3.38 10.65 1.62
N VAL A 78 -4.23 9.72 2.09
CA VAL A 78 -5.44 9.32 1.35
C VAL A 78 -6.41 10.48 1.20
N ASP A 79 -6.63 11.28 2.23
CA ASP A 79 -7.50 12.46 2.15
C ASP A 79 -6.95 13.51 1.17
N ARG A 80 -5.63 13.66 1.12
CA ARG A 80 -4.95 14.62 0.25
C ARG A 80 -4.93 14.20 -1.23
N TYR A 81 -4.76 12.91 -1.52
CA TYR A 81 -4.51 12.41 -2.88
C TYR A 81 -5.61 11.48 -3.42
N GLY A 82 -6.55 11.04 -2.59
CA GLY A 82 -7.60 10.08 -2.95
C GLY A 82 -7.14 8.61 -2.86
N TYR A 83 -5.88 8.35 -2.55
CA TYR A 83 -5.28 7.02 -2.35
C TYR A 83 -4.01 7.15 -1.51
N MET A 84 -3.53 6.04 -0.95
CA MET A 84 -2.22 6.01 -0.29
C MET A 84 -1.12 5.87 -1.35
N PRO A 85 -0.23 6.87 -1.54
CA PRO A 85 0.94 6.72 -2.40
C PRO A 85 1.88 5.61 -1.89
N ASN A 86 2.78 5.13 -2.75
CA ASN A 86 3.79 4.14 -2.39
C ASN A 86 4.63 4.58 -1.17
N GLY A 87 4.90 5.88 -1.05
CA GLY A 87 5.58 6.49 0.07
C GLY A 87 5.42 8.01 0.06
N SER A 88 5.86 8.69 1.11
CA SER A 88 5.69 10.12 1.32
C SER A 88 6.69 10.99 0.52
N ARG A 89 6.82 10.71 -0.80
CA ARG A 89 7.58 11.54 -1.75
C ARG A 89 6.81 11.78 -3.03
N THR A 90 7.02 12.93 -3.65
CA THR A 90 6.30 13.33 -4.87
C THR A 90 6.53 12.38 -6.06
N TRP A 91 7.68 11.75 -6.17
CA TRP A 91 7.93 10.74 -7.23
C TRP A 91 7.17 9.43 -7.02
N TYR A 92 6.55 9.21 -5.86
CA TYR A 92 5.70 8.06 -5.59
C TYR A 92 4.22 8.30 -5.93
N LEU A 93 3.84 9.53 -6.34
CA LEU A 93 2.45 9.87 -6.67
C LEU A 93 1.94 9.20 -7.97
N ASN A 94 2.75 8.46 -8.67
CA ASN A 94 2.34 7.70 -9.84
C ASN A 94 1.84 6.28 -9.53
N ARG A 95 1.93 5.83 -8.27
CA ARG A 95 1.54 4.47 -7.85
C ARG A 95 1.26 4.37 -6.35
N SER A 96 0.53 3.34 -5.97
CA SER A 96 0.34 2.92 -4.59
C SER A 96 1.33 1.79 -4.20
N GLN A 97 1.00 1.04 -3.19
CA GLN A 97 1.58 -0.26 -2.80
C GLN A 97 0.47 -1.20 -2.33
N PRO A 98 0.74 -2.46 -1.95
CA PRO A 98 -0.29 -3.37 -1.45
C PRO A 98 -1.12 -2.73 -0.32
N PRO A 99 -2.47 -2.71 -0.46
CA PRO A 99 -3.33 -1.99 0.47
C PRO A 99 -3.47 -2.72 1.80
N PHE A 100 -2.87 -2.17 2.84
CA PHE A 100 -2.92 -2.65 4.22
C PHE A 100 -3.55 -1.65 5.20
N LEU A 101 -3.90 -0.43 4.78
CA LEU A 101 -4.33 0.64 5.68
C LEU A 101 -5.59 0.27 6.47
N CYS A 102 -6.55 -0.43 5.86
CA CYS A 102 -7.73 -0.89 6.57
C CYS A 102 -7.39 -1.84 7.74
N MET A 103 -6.39 -2.70 7.56
CA MET A 103 -5.91 -3.60 8.62
C MET A 103 -5.20 -2.82 9.73
N MET A 104 -4.44 -1.76 9.39
CA MET A 104 -3.83 -0.88 10.38
C MET A 104 -4.90 -0.14 11.19
N VAL A 105 -5.93 0.37 10.53
CA VAL A 105 -7.08 1.02 11.20
C VAL A 105 -7.78 0.03 12.12
N ASP A 106 -8.03 -1.19 11.67
CA ASP A 106 -8.65 -2.24 12.49
C ASP A 106 -7.82 -2.54 13.74
N ARG A 107 -6.50 -2.66 13.56
CA ARG A 107 -5.56 -2.93 14.65
C ARG A 107 -5.53 -1.82 15.69
N ILE A 108 -5.59 -0.54 15.30
CA ILE A 108 -5.70 0.59 16.22
C ILE A 108 -7.05 0.60 16.91
N PHE A 109 -8.14 0.35 16.17
CA PHE A 109 -9.48 0.29 16.73
C PHE A 109 -9.63 -0.82 17.78
N GLU A 110 -9.07 -2.00 17.56
CA GLU A 110 -9.05 -3.09 18.54
C GLU A 110 -8.39 -2.72 19.87
N GLN A 111 -7.45 -1.76 19.86
CA GLN A 111 -6.75 -1.31 21.07
C GLN A 111 -7.43 -0.11 21.76
N THR A 112 -8.19 0.69 21.01
CA THR A 112 -8.74 1.96 21.50
C THR A 112 -10.24 1.94 21.71
N GLU A 113 -10.95 1.08 20.98
CA GLU A 113 -12.42 1.03 20.91
C GLU A 113 -13.08 2.39 20.58
N ASP A 114 -12.30 3.34 19.98
CA ASP A 114 -12.76 4.69 19.65
C ASP A 114 -13.61 4.66 18.36
N THR A 115 -14.93 4.55 18.55
CA THR A 115 -15.90 4.52 17.43
C THR A 115 -15.97 5.84 16.66
N ASN A 116 -15.70 6.99 17.32
CA ASN A 116 -15.69 8.28 16.62
C ASN A 116 -14.49 8.39 15.69
N TRP A 117 -13.31 7.96 16.15
CA TRP A 117 -12.12 7.87 15.30
C TRP A 117 -12.33 6.88 14.15
N LEU A 118 -12.91 5.71 14.44
CA LEU A 118 -13.23 4.71 13.41
C LEU A 118 -14.16 5.28 12.33
N ALA A 119 -15.17 6.04 12.68
CA ALA A 119 -16.11 6.64 11.71
C ALA A 119 -15.38 7.57 10.72
N GLY A 120 -14.46 8.42 11.21
CA GLY A 120 -13.62 9.26 10.38
C GLY A 120 -12.68 8.45 9.48
N ALA A 121 -11.96 7.50 10.06
CA ALA A 121 -11.06 6.61 9.33
C ALA A 121 -11.78 5.80 8.25
N PHE A 122 -12.97 5.27 8.54
CA PHE A 122 -13.79 4.52 7.59
C PHE A 122 -14.18 5.36 6.37
N THR A 123 -14.53 6.64 6.57
CA THR A 123 -14.83 7.57 5.47
C THR A 123 -13.61 7.76 4.55
N THR A 124 -12.43 7.90 5.11
CA THR A 124 -11.17 8.03 4.35
C THR A 124 -10.78 6.73 3.65
N LEU A 125 -10.91 5.59 4.31
CA LEU A 125 -10.65 4.27 3.73
C LEU A 125 -11.53 3.97 2.50
N GLN A 126 -12.77 4.48 2.48
CA GLN A 126 -13.64 4.35 1.30
C GLN A 126 -13.07 5.08 0.07
N LYS A 127 -12.36 6.21 0.24
CA LYS A 127 -11.68 6.90 -0.87
C LYS A 127 -10.55 6.04 -1.45
N GLU A 128 -9.75 5.43 -0.58
CA GLU A 128 -8.70 4.51 -1.03
C GLU A 128 -9.29 3.28 -1.74
N TYR A 129 -10.34 2.70 -1.19
CA TYR A 129 -11.05 1.59 -1.85
C TYR A 129 -11.59 2.00 -3.23
N ASP A 130 -12.15 3.20 -3.36
CA ASP A 130 -12.66 3.72 -4.63
C ASP A 130 -11.54 3.90 -5.66
N PHE A 131 -10.33 4.32 -5.25
CA PHE A 131 -9.16 4.32 -6.12
C PHE A 131 -8.89 2.92 -6.70
N TRP A 132 -8.85 1.89 -5.87
CA TRP A 132 -8.63 0.53 -6.34
C TRP A 132 -9.74 0.08 -7.28
N MET A 133 -11.00 0.42 -7.00
CA MET A 133 -12.17 0.00 -7.79
C MET A 133 -12.38 0.82 -9.07
N THR A 134 -11.74 1.96 -9.22
CA THR A 134 -11.85 2.80 -10.43
C THR A 134 -10.59 2.79 -11.28
N GLN A 135 -9.41 2.78 -10.66
CA GLN A 135 -8.14 2.91 -11.35
C GLN A 135 -7.42 1.57 -11.57
N ARG A 136 -7.78 0.52 -10.84
CA ARG A 136 -7.08 -0.77 -10.81
C ARG A 136 -7.97 -1.98 -11.09
N ILE A 137 -9.24 -1.75 -11.39
CA ILE A 137 -10.20 -2.82 -11.72
C ILE A 137 -9.97 -3.33 -13.14
N THR A 138 -10.18 -4.62 -13.35
CA THR A 138 -10.11 -5.28 -14.65
C THR A 138 -11.51 -5.71 -15.13
N PRO A 139 -11.69 -6.03 -16.41
CA PRO A 139 -12.97 -6.49 -16.94
C PRO A 139 -13.53 -7.76 -16.27
N VAL A 140 -12.67 -8.59 -15.65
CA VAL A 140 -13.12 -9.78 -14.91
C VAL A 140 -13.61 -9.45 -13.50
N GLY A 141 -13.49 -8.19 -13.05
CA GLY A 141 -13.98 -7.74 -11.75
C GLY A 141 -13.00 -7.96 -10.60
N LEU A 142 -11.77 -8.37 -10.88
CA LEU A 142 -10.62 -8.40 -9.96
C LEU A 142 -9.68 -7.22 -10.23
N ASN A 143 -8.84 -6.92 -9.27
CA ASN A 143 -7.89 -5.81 -9.35
C ASN A 143 -6.50 -6.27 -9.79
N ARG A 144 -5.75 -5.36 -10.41
CA ARG A 144 -4.34 -5.55 -10.81
C ARG A 144 -3.48 -4.39 -10.32
N TYR A 145 -2.18 -4.60 -10.22
CA TYR A 145 -1.24 -3.52 -10.06
C TYR A 145 -1.01 -2.78 -11.38
N SER A 146 -0.78 -1.47 -11.29
CA SER A 146 -0.54 -0.59 -12.43
C SER A 146 0.14 0.71 -11.98
N SER A 147 0.18 1.73 -12.83
CA SER A 147 0.65 3.07 -12.47
C SER A 147 0.03 4.12 -13.38
N SER A 148 0.13 5.38 -12.97
CA SER A 148 -0.14 6.56 -13.81
C SER A 148 1.16 7.21 -14.32
N ALA A 149 2.25 6.43 -14.43
CA ALA A 149 3.52 6.91 -14.93
C ALA A 149 3.43 7.41 -16.38
N SER A 150 4.05 8.54 -16.66
CA SER A 150 4.23 9.04 -18.03
C SER A 150 5.12 8.10 -18.85
N ASP A 151 5.20 8.30 -20.16
CA ASP A 151 6.02 7.46 -21.01
C ASP A 151 7.52 7.62 -20.70
N GLU A 152 7.95 8.83 -20.30
CA GLU A 152 9.31 9.09 -19.84
C GLU A 152 9.62 8.29 -18.56
N LEU A 153 8.72 8.29 -17.59
CA LEU A 153 8.88 7.51 -16.36
C LEU A 153 8.85 6.00 -16.62
N LYS A 154 8.02 5.53 -17.57
CA LYS A 154 8.05 4.11 -17.97
C LYS A 154 9.42 3.72 -18.56
N GLN A 155 10.03 4.59 -19.37
CA GLN A 155 11.38 4.36 -19.88
C GLN A 155 12.43 4.35 -18.76
N GLU A 156 12.28 5.20 -17.74
CA GLU A 156 13.12 5.20 -16.54
C GLU A 156 12.98 3.89 -15.75
N PHE A 157 11.75 3.39 -15.58
CA PHE A 157 11.52 2.06 -14.98
C PHE A 157 12.23 0.94 -15.71
N VAL A 158 12.29 0.97 -17.05
CA VAL A 158 13.06 -0.03 -17.85
C VAL A 158 14.55 0.08 -17.55
N THR A 159 15.09 1.29 -17.46
CA THR A 159 16.50 1.53 -17.13
C THR A 159 16.83 1.02 -15.73
N THR A 160 16.04 1.43 -14.71
CA THR A 160 16.25 1.05 -13.31
C THR A 160 16.07 -0.45 -13.12
N GLY A 161 15.02 -1.03 -13.71
CA GLY A 161 14.78 -2.47 -13.68
C GLY A 161 15.90 -3.25 -14.35
N GLY A 162 16.39 -2.74 -15.47
CA GLY A 162 17.54 -3.30 -16.18
C GLY A 162 18.81 -3.34 -15.32
N GLN A 163 19.10 -2.24 -14.62
CA GLN A 163 20.24 -2.17 -13.70
C GLN A 163 20.13 -3.21 -12.57
N ARG A 164 18.97 -3.30 -11.91
CA ARG A 164 18.75 -4.29 -10.84
C ARG A 164 18.81 -5.73 -11.31
N LEU A 165 18.44 -5.98 -12.57
CA LEU A 165 18.43 -7.31 -13.17
C LEU A 165 19.73 -7.63 -13.94
N ASN A 166 20.69 -6.72 -13.92
CA ASN A 166 21.92 -6.81 -14.73
C ASN A 166 21.60 -7.11 -16.22
N THR A 167 20.63 -6.39 -16.78
CA THR A 167 20.12 -6.60 -18.14
C THR A 167 19.96 -5.25 -18.84
N ASP A 168 20.60 -5.09 -20.00
CA ASP A 168 20.37 -3.92 -20.86
C ASP A 168 19.23 -4.20 -21.84
N PHE A 169 18.01 -3.82 -21.44
CA PHE A 169 16.82 -3.99 -22.27
C PHE A 169 16.80 -3.08 -23.51
N ARG A 170 17.47 -1.92 -23.48
CA ARG A 170 17.51 -0.97 -24.60
C ARG A 170 18.35 -1.50 -25.75
N ASN A 171 19.42 -2.22 -25.46
CA ASN A 171 20.30 -2.81 -26.47
C ASN A 171 19.83 -4.18 -27.00
N ARG A 172 18.60 -4.62 -26.63
CA ARG A 172 18.01 -5.86 -27.15
C ARG A 172 17.22 -5.70 -28.45
N GLY A 173 17.27 -4.53 -29.08
CA GLY A 173 16.55 -4.28 -30.33
C GLY A 173 15.03 -4.16 -30.17
N LEU A 174 14.55 -3.84 -28.97
CA LEU A 174 13.14 -3.61 -28.70
C LEU A 174 12.71 -2.28 -29.35
N SER A 175 11.52 -2.26 -29.92
CA SER A 175 10.87 -1.03 -30.40
C SER A 175 10.45 -0.14 -29.21
N ASP A 176 10.21 1.16 -29.45
CA ASP A 176 9.72 2.08 -28.44
C ASP A 176 8.42 1.59 -27.77
N THR A 177 7.51 1.00 -28.56
CA THR A 177 6.26 0.41 -28.04
C THR A 177 6.54 -0.74 -27.07
N GLU A 178 7.50 -1.61 -27.36
CA GLU A 178 7.90 -2.72 -26.49
C GLU A 178 8.58 -2.21 -25.21
N ILE A 179 9.41 -1.18 -25.33
CA ILE A 179 10.03 -0.51 -24.17
C ILE A 179 8.95 0.09 -23.26
N LEU A 180 7.97 0.82 -23.81
CA LEU A 180 6.88 1.40 -23.01
C LEU A 180 5.99 0.33 -22.36
N ARG A 181 5.73 -0.77 -23.07
CA ARG A 181 5.01 -1.91 -22.51
C ARG A 181 5.78 -2.53 -21.36
N LEU A 182 7.08 -2.77 -21.51
CA LEU A 182 7.94 -3.30 -20.46
C LEU A 182 7.99 -2.34 -19.25
N GLY A 183 8.08 -1.03 -19.49
CA GLY A 183 8.02 -0.01 -18.44
C GLY A 183 6.69 0.00 -17.69
N THR A 184 5.56 -0.24 -18.37
CA THR A 184 4.25 -0.42 -17.72
C THR A 184 4.26 -1.61 -16.77
N HIS A 185 4.87 -2.73 -17.16
CA HIS A 185 4.99 -3.91 -16.30
C HIS A 185 5.92 -3.66 -15.10
N PHE A 186 7.05 -3.00 -15.30
CA PHE A 186 7.96 -2.66 -14.20
C PHE A 186 7.34 -1.66 -13.21
N ALA A 187 6.58 -0.68 -13.70
CA ALA A 187 5.84 0.23 -12.83
C ALA A 187 4.75 -0.48 -12.02
N ALA A 188 4.09 -1.50 -12.62
CA ALA A 188 3.15 -2.36 -11.91
C ALA A 188 3.85 -3.28 -10.88
N GLU A 189 5.04 -3.79 -11.18
CA GLU A 189 5.85 -4.53 -10.22
C GLU A 189 6.25 -3.64 -9.03
N ALA A 190 6.62 -2.37 -9.30
CA ALA A 190 6.92 -1.41 -8.24
C ALA A 190 5.70 -1.07 -7.36
N GLU A 191 4.47 -1.03 -7.92
CA GLU A 191 3.25 -0.89 -7.12
C GLU A 191 2.97 -2.16 -6.30
N SER A 192 3.35 -3.34 -6.80
CA SER A 192 3.15 -4.60 -6.09
C SER A 192 4.03 -4.77 -4.84
N GLY A 193 5.06 -3.94 -4.68
CA GLY A 193 6.08 -4.08 -3.64
C GLY A 193 7.08 -5.21 -3.89
N TRP A 194 6.91 -6.01 -4.94
CA TRP A 194 7.76 -7.13 -5.32
C TRP A 194 8.65 -6.77 -6.52
N ASP A 195 9.31 -5.62 -6.45
CA ASP A 195 10.09 -5.03 -7.54
C ASP A 195 10.98 -6.05 -8.23
N PHE A 196 10.71 -6.19 -9.53
CA PHE A 196 11.50 -6.90 -10.52
C PHE A 196 11.74 -8.39 -10.21
N ASN A 197 10.87 -9.02 -9.42
CA ASN A 197 10.92 -10.44 -9.21
C ASN A 197 10.35 -11.23 -10.42
N PRO A 198 10.63 -12.54 -10.55
CA PRO A 198 10.17 -13.33 -11.70
C PRO A 198 8.71 -13.79 -11.63
N ARG A 199 7.95 -13.45 -10.58
CA ARG A 199 6.60 -13.99 -10.27
C ARG A 199 5.63 -13.93 -11.44
N PHE A 200 5.71 -12.87 -12.26
CA PHE A 200 4.82 -12.67 -13.40
C PHE A 200 5.57 -12.61 -14.74
N GLU A 201 6.76 -13.13 -14.82
CA GLU A 201 7.54 -13.19 -16.06
C GLU A 201 7.65 -11.83 -16.78
N ARG A 202 7.84 -10.74 -16.04
CA ARG A 202 7.84 -9.35 -16.53
C ARG A 202 6.50 -8.88 -17.09
N ARG A 203 5.40 -9.45 -16.65
CA ARG A 203 4.06 -9.15 -17.15
C ARG A 203 3.08 -8.78 -16.04
N CYS A 204 3.55 -8.18 -14.95
CA CYS A 204 2.77 -7.91 -13.74
C CYS A 204 1.43 -7.22 -14.04
N ALA A 205 1.39 -6.24 -14.95
CA ALA A 205 0.18 -5.52 -15.31
C ALA A 205 -0.89 -6.37 -16.06
N ASP A 206 -0.53 -7.58 -16.53
CA ASP A 206 -1.46 -8.48 -17.21
C ASP A 206 -2.18 -9.44 -16.23
N PHE A 207 -1.80 -9.46 -14.95
CA PHE A 207 -2.32 -10.39 -13.96
C PHE A 207 -3.20 -9.72 -12.91
N CYS A 208 -4.12 -10.51 -12.34
CA CYS A 208 -4.88 -10.16 -11.14
C CYS A 208 -4.27 -10.91 -9.95
N PRO A 209 -3.28 -10.33 -9.23
CA PRO A 209 -2.58 -11.04 -8.18
C PRO A 209 -3.50 -11.42 -7.02
N VAL A 210 -3.33 -12.63 -6.48
CA VAL A 210 -4.15 -13.13 -5.37
C VAL A 210 -3.96 -12.29 -4.10
N ASP A 211 -2.74 -11.84 -3.82
CA ASP A 211 -2.40 -11.01 -2.68
C ASP A 211 -3.18 -9.68 -2.66
N LEU A 212 -3.18 -8.93 -3.77
CA LEU A 212 -3.97 -7.69 -3.90
C LEU A 212 -5.46 -7.96 -3.67
N ASN A 213 -5.99 -8.99 -4.33
CA ASN A 213 -7.40 -9.29 -4.27
C ASN A 213 -7.84 -9.87 -2.92
N ALA A 214 -6.94 -10.59 -2.21
CA ALA A 214 -7.15 -10.99 -0.83
C ALA A 214 -7.19 -9.79 0.13
N ASN A 215 -6.29 -8.81 -0.03
CA ASN A 215 -6.32 -7.58 0.76
C ASN A 215 -7.63 -6.81 0.55
N LEU A 216 -8.09 -6.66 -0.69
CA LEU A 216 -9.36 -5.98 -0.96
C LEU A 216 -10.59 -6.78 -0.47
N TYR A 217 -10.51 -8.11 -0.41
CA TYR A 217 -11.51 -8.94 0.27
C TYR A 217 -11.56 -8.63 1.78
N ILE A 218 -10.40 -8.44 2.40
CA ILE A 218 -10.33 -8.04 3.83
C ILE A 218 -10.93 -6.64 4.00
N TYR A 219 -10.64 -5.67 3.12
CA TYR A 219 -11.29 -4.36 3.13
C TYR A 219 -12.81 -4.47 3.15
N GLU A 220 -13.39 -5.22 2.21
CA GLU A 220 -14.83 -5.40 2.11
C GLU A 220 -15.43 -6.08 3.35
N THR A 221 -14.70 -7.02 3.94
CA THR A 221 -15.10 -7.71 5.17
C THR A 221 -15.06 -6.77 6.39
N LEU A 222 -13.99 -5.99 6.54
CA LEU A 222 -13.85 -5.02 7.62
C LEU A 222 -14.84 -3.87 7.47
N PHE A 223 -15.11 -3.41 6.25
CA PHE A 223 -16.12 -2.38 5.97
C PHE A 223 -17.53 -2.85 6.36
N ALA A 224 -17.85 -4.13 6.16
CA ALA A 224 -19.10 -4.70 6.65
C ALA A 224 -19.18 -4.68 8.18
N ARG A 225 -18.08 -4.97 8.86
CA ARG A 225 -17.98 -4.90 10.32
C ARG A 225 -18.11 -3.46 10.83
N TYR A 226 -17.38 -2.51 10.22
CA TYR A 226 -17.43 -1.10 10.61
C TYR A 226 -18.82 -0.50 10.40
N ALA A 227 -19.48 -0.79 9.28
CA ALA A 227 -20.85 -0.35 9.04
C ALA A 227 -21.82 -0.84 10.14
N LEU A 228 -21.68 -2.10 10.61
CA LEU A 228 -22.47 -2.61 11.74
C LEU A 228 -22.17 -1.88 13.04
N LEU A 229 -20.89 -1.67 13.36
CA LEU A 229 -20.46 -0.96 14.57
C LEU A 229 -20.98 0.47 14.61
N LEU A 230 -21.11 1.10 13.44
CA LEU A 230 -21.62 2.46 13.26
C LEU A 230 -23.15 2.50 13.05
N GLY A 231 -23.85 1.39 13.16
CA GLY A 231 -25.32 1.32 13.11
C GLY A 231 -25.92 1.25 11.69
N ASP A 232 -25.12 1.11 10.63
CA ASP A 232 -25.62 1.00 9.25
C ASP A 232 -25.65 -0.46 8.76
N SER A 233 -26.71 -1.18 9.14
CA SER A 233 -26.93 -2.57 8.72
C SER A 233 -27.13 -2.73 7.21
N LYS A 234 -27.63 -1.70 6.50
CA LYS A 234 -27.83 -1.74 5.06
C LYS A 234 -26.49 -1.69 4.33
N ALA A 235 -25.61 -0.76 4.70
CA ALA A 235 -24.25 -0.70 4.17
C ALA A 235 -23.49 -1.99 4.48
N ALA A 236 -23.62 -2.53 5.69
CA ALA A 236 -22.98 -3.79 6.06
C ALA A 236 -23.42 -4.96 5.15
N GLY A 237 -24.69 -5.06 4.81
CA GLY A 237 -25.20 -6.05 3.84
C GLY A 237 -24.57 -5.88 2.44
N THR A 238 -24.44 -4.64 2.00
CA THR A 238 -23.82 -4.31 0.71
C THR A 238 -22.34 -4.73 0.68
N TRP A 239 -21.58 -4.43 1.72
CA TRP A 239 -20.16 -4.78 1.82
C TRP A 239 -19.93 -6.30 1.89
N ARG A 240 -20.78 -7.02 2.64
CA ARG A 240 -20.75 -8.51 2.65
C ARG A 240 -20.97 -9.08 1.25
N ALA A 241 -21.95 -8.57 0.51
CA ALA A 241 -22.22 -9.04 -0.85
C ALA A 241 -21.02 -8.79 -1.80
N ARG A 242 -20.30 -7.66 -1.64
CA ARG A 242 -19.07 -7.37 -2.39
C ARG A 242 -17.96 -8.36 -2.04
N ALA A 243 -17.73 -8.62 -0.75
CA ALA A 243 -16.76 -9.58 -0.28
C ALA A 243 -17.03 -11.00 -0.83
N GLU A 244 -18.25 -11.47 -0.76
CA GLU A 244 -18.65 -12.77 -1.32
C GLU A 244 -18.45 -12.85 -2.84
N LYS A 245 -18.79 -11.79 -3.56
CA LYS A 245 -18.53 -11.71 -5.01
C LYS A 245 -17.03 -11.81 -5.29
N ARG A 246 -16.19 -11.04 -4.58
CA ARG A 246 -14.74 -11.08 -4.75
C ARG A 246 -14.17 -12.45 -4.43
N ARG A 247 -14.61 -13.07 -3.34
CA ARG A 247 -14.21 -14.44 -2.97
C ARG A 247 -14.51 -15.43 -4.10
N GLY A 248 -15.70 -15.35 -4.68
CA GLY A 248 -16.07 -16.18 -5.82
C GLY A 248 -15.20 -15.95 -7.07
N LEU A 249 -14.80 -14.69 -7.33
CA LEU A 249 -13.91 -14.36 -8.44
C LEU A 249 -12.48 -14.83 -8.18
N ILE A 250 -11.96 -14.68 -6.95
CA ILE A 250 -10.64 -15.21 -6.57
C ILE A 250 -10.59 -16.73 -6.79
N ASN A 251 -11.58 -17.45 -6.28
CA ASN A 251 -11.64 -18.93 -6.45
C ASN A 251 -11.71 -19.34 -7.93
N ARG A 252 -12.35 -18.51 -8.77
CA ARG A 252 -12.50 -18.82 -10.20
C ARG A 252 -11.24 -18.53 -11.02
N TYR A 253 -10.50 -17.47 -10.70
CA TYR A 253 -9.44 -16.94 -11.57
C TYR A 253 -8.04 -17.03 -10.98
N CYS A 254 -7.90 -17.20 -9.66
CA CYS A 254 -6.60 -17.20 -8.99
C CYS A 254 -6.23 -18.57 -8.37
N LEU A 255 -7.17 -19.49 -8.24
CA LEU A 255 -7.01 -20.84 -7.70
C LEU A 255 -7.40 -21.89 -8.73
#